data_0f24128c81a79ab089b2dbefe0192b67
#
_entry.id   0f24128c81a79ab089b2dbefe0192b67
#
_cell.length_a   1.000
_cell.length_b   1.000
_cell.length_c   1.000
_cell.angle_alpha   90.00
_cell.angle_beta   90.00
_cell.angle_gamma   90.00
#
_symmetry.space_group_name_H-M   'P 1'
#
loop_
_entity.id
_entity.type
_entity.pdbx_description
1 polymer ?
#
loop_
_entity_poly.entity_id
_entity_poly.type
_entity_poly.pdbx_seq_one_letter_code
_entity_poly.pdbx_strand_id
1 'polypeptide(L)'
;DFKLNDVPTYLVADLECVLTKLDEKKGAHTRYIHKHQPYAFMIVVMTMYKDAPFNRNYIEIGQDGETLMERFVGTLLSLSREVYAFMMRNTPMKALTDKQNREYEKAETCYICHDPFLTTGKAKKKVRDHDHSTGEYLGPACNACNLKRQSRRFFLPLIFHNAKGYDMHPLLQEVSKKKYGCKFDGIPNSSEKLLSLTTIPPGDAYSIRVIDSLQFMMGSLSSLVENQKKEMAKKTMEEGFPKFC
;
A
#
# COMPACT_ATOMS: atom_id res chain seq x y z
N ASP A 1 -13.53 -14.26 -9.77
CA ASP A 1 -12.13 -13.88 -9.96
C ASP A 1 -11.42 -13.70 -8.63
N PHE A 2 -10.73 -14.75 -8.20
CA PHE A 2 -9.95 -14.81 -6.94
C PHE A 2 -8.74 -13.86 -6.89
N LYS A 3 -8.48 -13.11 -7.94
CA LYS A 3 -7.26 -12.31 -8.11
C LYS A 3 -7.42 -10.84 -7.72
N LEU A 4 -8.64 -10.34 -7.64
CA LEU A 4 -8.94 -8.99 -7.23
C LEU A 4 -9.21 -8.96 -5.72
N ASN A 5 -8.14 -8.88 -4.94
CA ASN A 5 -8.29 -8.54 -3.54
C ASN A 5 -7.95 -7.08 -3.38
N ASP A 6 -8.85 -6.37 -2.76
CA ASP A 6 -8.60 -5.02 -2.31
C ASP A 6 -7.39 -5.03 -1.38
N VAL A 7 -6.43 -4.19 -1.69
CA VAL A 7 -5.30 -3.95 -0.79
C VAL A 7 -5.83 -3.07 0.34
N PRO A 8 -5.92 -3.58 1.57
CA PRO A 8 -6.62 -2.87 2.64
C PRO A 8 -5.92 -1.58 3.07
N THR A 9 -4.61 -1.49 2.83
CA THR A 9 -3.79 -0.34 3.17
C THR A 9 -2.63 -0.22 2.20
N TYR A 10 -2.39 0.98 1.68
CA TYR A 10 -1.22 1.32 0.89
C TYR A 10 -0.76 2.75 1.19
N LEU A 11 0.47 3.06 0.86
CA LEU A 11 1.09 4.36 1.06
C LEU A 11 1.27 5.04 -0.30
N VAL A 12 0.99 6.32 -0.38
CA VAL A 12 1.37 7.17 -1.50
C VAL A 12 2.40 8.16 -0.98
N ALA A 13 3.55 8.24 -1.63
CA ALA A 13 4.61 9.12 -1.18
C ALA A 13 5.21 9.94 -2.33
N ASP A 14 5.80 11.05 -1.94
CA ASP A 14 6.54 11.95 -2.81
C ASP A 14 7.73 12.55 -2.06
N LEU A 15 8.84 12.80 -2.79
CA LEU A 15 10.06 13.42 -2.29
C LEU A 15 10.36 14.68 -3.10
N GLU A 16 10.52 15.80 -2.41
CA GLU A 16 10.96 17.04 -3.02
C GLU A 16 12.45 17.27 -2.79
N CYS A 17 13.15 17.69 -3.83
CA CYS A 17 14.58 17.86 -3.81
C CYS A 17 15.03 19.19 -4.37
N VAL A 18 16.07 19.75 -3.77
CA VAL A 18 16.80 20.90 -4.32
C VAL A 18 18.05 20.43 -5.05
N LEU A 19 18.37 21.11 -6.14
CA LEU A 19 19.62 20.92 -6.89
C LEU A 19 20.70 21.79 -6.25
N THR A 20 21.63 21.16 -5.55
CA THR A 20 22.81 21.85 -5.03
C THR A 20 23.92 21.75 -6.06
N LYS A 21 24.49 22.87 -6.46
CA LYS A 21 25.59 22.91 -7.43
C LYS A 21 26.81 22.21 -6.82
N LEU A 22 27.27 21.20 -7.52
CA LEU A 22 28.48 20.44 -7.16
C LEU A 22 29.41 20.52 -8.35
N ASP A 23 30.64 20.94 -8.18
CA ASP A 23 31.63 21.02 -9.23
C ASP A 23 32.80 20.07 -8.91
N GLU A 24 32.53 18.77 -8.86
CA GLU A 24 33.51 17.74 -8.52
C GLU A 24 33.86 16.88 -9.72
N LYS A 25 35.15 16.79 -10.02
CA LYS A 25 35.69 15.88 -11.04
C LYS A 25 35.83 14.49 -10.44
N LYS A 26 35.13 13.50 -10.99
CA LYS A 26 35.21 12.09 -10.58
C LYS A 26 35.75 11.25 -11.72
N GLY A 27 37.09 11.12 -11.76
CA GLY A 27 37.77 10.38 -12.84
C GLY A 27 38.11 11.24 -14.04
N ALA A 28 38.66 10.60 -15.11
CA ALA A 28 39.19 11.29 -16.29
C ALA A 28 38.11 11.97 -17.14
N HIS A 29 36.92 11.40 -17.22
CA HIS A 29 35.84 11.81 -18.14
C HIS A 29 34.49 12.08 -17.47
N THR A 30 34.40 12.05 -16.12
CA THR A 30 33.14 12.25 -15.40
C THR A 30 33.24 13.43 -14.45
N ARG A 31 32.24 14.33 -14.51
CA ARG A 31 32.11 15.49 -13.63
C ARG A 31 30.70 15.51 -13.03
N TYR A 32 30.58 15.60 -11.69
CA TYR A 32 29.31 15.83 -11.04
C TYR A 32 29.00 17.32 -11.08
N ILE A 33 27.86 17.69 -11.67
CA ILE A 33 27.46 19.08 -11.85
C ILE A 33 26.51 19.52 -10.76
N HIS A 34 25.62 18.61 -10.32
CA HIS A 34 24.63 18.87 -9.28
C HIS A 34 24.45 17.66 -8.36
N LYS A 35 24.15 17.94 -7.11
CA LYS A 35 23.67 16.94 -6.14
C LYS A 35 22.18 17.20 -5.91
N HIS A 36 21.38 16.18 -6.04
CA HIS A 36 19.99 16.19 -5.61
C HIS A 36 19.95 15.98 -4.09
N GLN A 37 19.42 16.94 -3.37
CA GLN A 37 19.31 16.89 -1.92
C GLN A 37 17.85 16.92 -1.53
N PRO A 38 17.30 15.83 -0.96
CA PRO A 38 15.96 15.82 -0.44
C PRO A 38 15.77 16.91 0.62
N TYR A 39 14.68 17.67 0.53
CA TYR A 39 14.35 18.70 1.51
C TYR A 39 12.93 18.58 2.07
N ALA A 40 12.05 17.85 1.43
CA ALA A 40 10.71 17.57 1.94
C ALA A 40 10.24 16.18 1.52
N PHE A 41 9.35 15.61 2.31
CA PHE A 41 8.59 14.42 1.92
C PHE A 41 7.13 14.52 2.37
N MET A 42 6.30 13.78 1.66
CA MET A 42 4.92 13.51 2.05
C MET A 42 4.66 12.01 1.99
N ILE A 43 3.94 11.47 2.99
CA ILE A 43 3.38 10.12 2.97
C ILE A 43 1.89 10.25 3.29
N VAL A 44 1.06 9.80 2.36
CA VAL A 44 -0.39 9.70 2.54
C VAL A 44 -0.73 8.24 2.77
N VAL A 45 -1.39 7.96 3.88
CA VAL A 45 -1.86 6.60 4.19
C VAL A 45 -3.27 6.44 3.64
N MET A 46 -3.42 5.51 2.71
CA MET A 46 -4.71 5.13 2.14
C MET A 46 -5.13 3.80 2.74
N THR A 47 -6.23 3.80 3.50
CA THR A 47 -6.71 2.61 4.19
C THR A 47 -8.25 2.54 4.21
N MET A 48 -8.78 1.32 4.13
CA MET A 48 -10.21 1.06 4.34
C MET A 48 -10.62 1.15 5.82
N TYR A 49 -9.67 1.14 6.73
CA TYR A 49 -9.89 1.18 8.18
C TYR A 49 -9.83 2.62 8.69
N LYS A 50 -10.97 3.31 8.70
CA LYS A 50 -11.06 4.74 9.07
C LYS A 50 -10.51 5.04 10.48
N ASP A 51 -10.74 4.15 11.42
CA ASP A 51 -10.35 4.31 12.83
C ASP A 51 -8.99 3.65 13.17
N ALA A 52 -8.23 3.24 12.15
CA ALA A 52 -6.91 2.67 12.37
C ALA A 52 -5.93 3.73 12.90
N PRO A 53 -5.07 3.40 13.89
CA PRO A 53 -4.14 4.36 14.50
C PRO A 53 -3.13 4.93 13.50
N PHE A 54 -2.86 4.20 12.42
CA PHE A 54 -1.96 4.62 11.35
C PHE A 54 -2.65 5.42 10.23
N ASN A 55 -3.97 5.65 10.30
CA ASN A 55 -4.73 6.43 9.30
C ASN A 55 -4.44 7.94 9.48
N ARG A 56 -3.24 8.34 9.12
CA ARG A 56 -2.77 9.74 9.19
C ARG A 56 -1.74 10.03 8.09
N ASN A 57 -1.65 11.29 7.70
CA ASN A 57 -0.67 11.74 6.73
C ASN A 57 0.58 12.29 7.43
N TYR A 58 1.72 12.17 6.77
CA TYR A 58 3.00 12.68 7.24
C TYR A 58 3.54 13.66 6.20
N ILE A 59 3.88 14.85 6.67
CA ILE A 59 4.53 15.88 5.85
C ILE A 59 5.68 16.41 6.66
N GLU A 60 6.86 16.43 6.08
CA GLU A 60 8.04 16.94 6.73
C GLU A 60 8.89 17.75 5.77
N ILE A 61 9.39 18.87 6.25
CA ILE A 61 10.30 19.78 5.54
C ILE A 61 11.54 19.92 6.38
N GLY A 62 12.70 19.69 5.81
CA GLY A 62 13.98 19.79 6.50
C GLY A 62 15.07 20.38 5.64
N GLN A 63 16.06 21.00 6.28
CA GLN A 63 17.21 21.58 5.58
C GLN A 63 18.33 20.56 5.36
N ASP A 64 18.39 19.52 6.17
CA ASP A 64 19.37 18.43 6.06
C ASP A 64 18.73 17.18 5.43
N GLY A 65 19.10 16.94 4.17
CA GLY A 65 18.55 15.84 3.41
C GLY A 65 18.88 14.46 3.97
N GLU A 66 20.01 14.28 4.66
CA GLU A 66 20.35 12.99 5.27
C GLU A 66 19.43 12.68 6.45
N THR A 67 19.25 13.63 7.36
CA THR A 67 18.33 13.49 8.50
C THR A 67 16.88 13.36 8.02
N LEU A 68 16.50 14.05 6.94
CA LEU A 68 15.18 13.95 6.35
C LEU A 68 14.91 12.52 5.84
N MET A 69 15.86 11.94 5.10
CA MET A 69 15.72 10.57 4.58
C MET A 69 15.71 9.53 5.71
N GLU A 70 16.45 9.76 6.78
CA GLU A 70 16.40 8.92 7.98
C GLU A 70 15.00 8.93 8.60
N ARG A 71 14.38 10.09 8.74
CA ARG A 71 13.00 10.23 9.24
C ARG A 71 11.99 9.62 8.29
N PHE A 72 12.15 9.82 6.98
CA PHE A 72 11.30 9.19 5.97
C PHE A 72 11.29 7.67 6.09
N VAL A 73 12.48 7.05 6.08
CA VAL A 73 12.61 5.60 6.22
C VAL A 73 12.12 5.12 7.60
N GLY A 74 12.46 5.84 8.67
CA GLY A 74 11.95 5.56 10.01
C GLY A 74 10.43 5.52 10.07
N THR A 75 9.77 6.49 9.44
CA THR A 75 8.30 6.56 9.33
C THR A 75 7.73 5.38 8.54
N LEU A 76 8.35 5.03 7.40
CA LEU A 76 7.91 3.86 6.61
C LEU A 76 8.01 2.55 7.39
N LEU A 77 9.10 2.35 8.12
CA LEU A 77 9.30 1.15 8.93
C LEU A 77 8.35 1.09 10.13
N SER A 78 8.04 2.24 10.75
CA SER A 78 7.03 2.34 11.82
C SER A 78 5.65 1.99 11.28
N LEU A 79 5.25 2.59 10.17
CA LEU A 79 3.98 2.30 9.52
C LEU A 79 3.84 0.82 9.15
N SER A 80 4.90 0.22 8.62
CA SER A 80 4.90 -1.21 8.30
C SER A 80 4.60 -2.08 9.52
N ARG A 81 5.18 -1.77 10.68
CA ARG A 81 4.93 -2.47 11.95
C ARG A 81 3.53 -2.19 12.50
N GLU A 82 3.09 -0.93 12.45
CA GLU A 82 1.75 -0.52 12.92
C GLU A 82 0.64 -1.23 12.11
N VAL A 83 0.79 -1.25 10.78
CA VAL A 83 -0.15 -1.95 9.89
C VAL A 83 -0.11 -3.46 10.16
N TYR A 84 1.07 -4.05 10.30
CA TYR A 84 1.22 -5.47 10.63
C TYR A 84 0.52 -5.80 11.94
N ALA A 85 0.82 -5.06 13.01
CA ALA A 85 0.24 -5.28 14.32
C ALA A 85 -1.29 -5.14 14.30
N PHE A 86 -1.82 -4.22 13.50
CA PHE A 86 -3.26 -4.05 13.33
C PHE A 86 -3.89 -5.22 12.59
N MET A 87 -3.32 -5.62 11.46
CA MET A 87 -3.83 -6.70 10.61
C MET A 87 -3.72 -8.09 11.27
N MET A 88 -2.73 -8.27 12.16
CA MET A 88 -2.53 -9.52 12.90
C MET A 88 -3.36 -9.60 14.20
N ARG A 89 -4.19 -8.60 14.47
CA ARG A 89 -5.17 -8.69 15.55
C ARG A 89 -6.10 -9.87 15.26
N ASN A 90 -6.36 -10.65 16.30
CA ASN A 90 -7.36 -11.71 16.24
C ASN A 90 -8.59 -11.28 17.04
N THR A 91 -9.24 -10.22 16.55
CA THR A 91 -10.44 -9.67 17.16
C THR A 91 -11.59 -10.68 17.01
N PRO A 92 -12.24 -11.11 18.10
CA PRO A 92 -13.39 -11.98 18.01
C PRO A 92 -14.48 -11.37 17.15
N MET A 93 -15.20 -12.23 16.42
CA MET A 93 -16.33 -11.79 15.60
C MET A 93 -17.39 -11.11 16.48
N LYS A 94 -17.84 -9.94 16.06
CA LYS A 94 -18.96 -9.22 16.67
C LYS A 94 -20.24 -10.03 16.56
N ALA A 95 -21.17 -9.84 17.50
CA ALA A 95 -22.49 -10.46 17.41
C ALA A 95 -23.17 -10.03 16.09
N LEU A 96 -23.75 -11.00 15.40
CA LEU A 96 -24.49 -10.72 14.18
C LEU A 96 -25.81 -10.01 14.51
N THR A 97 -26.18 -9.07 13.68
CA THR A 97 -27.52 -8.48 13.70
C THR A 97 -28.56 -9.53 13.22
N ASP A 98 -29.83 -9.33 13.54
CA ASP A 98 -30.91 -10.22 13.09
C ASP A 98 -30.97 -10.32 11.56
N LYS A 99 -30.63 -9.23 10.86
CA LYS A 99 -30.52 -9.22 9.39
C LYS A 99 -29.40 -10.14 8.91
N GLN A 100 -28.20 -9.99 9.47
CA GLN A 100 -27.04 -10.82 9.12
C GLN A 100 -27.26 -12.30 9.45
N ASN A 101 -27.92 -12.60 10.57
CA ASN A 101 -28.28 -13.98 10.91
C ASN A 101 -29.23 -14.56 9.87
N ARG A 102 -30.29 -13.84 9.49
CA ARG A 102 -31.21 -14.30 8.44
C ARG A 102 -30.54 -14.51 7.09
N GLU A 103 -29.64 -13.61 6.70
CA GLU A 103 -28.86 -13.72 5.47
C GLU A 103 -27.94 -14.95 5.53
N TYR A 104 -27.25 -15.15 6.65
CA TYR A 104 -26.42 -16.34 6.83
C TYR A 104 -27.22 -17.63 6.73
N GLU A 105 -28.35 -17.75 7.40
CA GLU A 105 -29.15 -18.97 7.41
C GLU A 105 -29.68 -19.29 5.99
N LYS A 106 -30.16 -18.29 5.26
CA LYS A 106 -30.71 -18.45 3.90
C LYS A 106 -29.66 -18.67 2.81
N ALA A 107 -28.40 -18.36 3.06
CA ALA A 107 -27.36 -18.46 2.05
C ALA A 107 -27.09 -19.94 1.65
N GLU A 108 -27.17 -20.24 0.39
CA GLU A 108 -26.91 -21.56 -0.20
C GLU A 108 -25.53 -21.62 -0.86
N THR A 109 -24.92 -20.47 -1.16
CA THR A 109 -23.63 -20.36 -1.86
C THR A 109 -22.63 -19.50 -1.08
N CYS A 110 -21.35 -19.80 -1.28
CA CYS A 110 -20.25 -19.01 -0.72
C CYS A 110 -20.18 -17.62 -1.39
N TYR A 111 -20.13 -16.54 -0.61
CA TYR A 111 -20.07 -15.18 -1.14
C TYR A 111 -18.75 -14.87 -1.89
N ILE A 112 -17.70 -15.71 -1.71
CA ILE A 112 -16.37 -15.52 -2.33
C ILE A 112 -16.26 -16.29 -3.65
N CYS A 113 -16.57 -17.60 -3.67
CA CYS A 113 -16.40 -18.44 -4.86
C CYS A 113 -17.72 -18.75 -5.58
N HIS A 114 -18.84 -18.33 -5.00
CA HIS A 114 -20.20 -18.58 -5.51
C HIS A 114 -20.60 -20.06 -5.65
N ASP A 115 -19.75 -20.97 -5.19
CA ASP A 115 -20.08 -22.40 -5.17
C ASP A 115 -21.08 -22.74 -4.05
N PRO A 116 -21.93 -23.76 -4.24
CA PRO A 116 -22.87 -24.21 -3.22
C PRO A 116 -22.15 -24.77 -1.99
N PHE A 117 -22.75 -24.57 -0.83
CA PHE A 117 -22.30 -25.23 0.40
C PHE A 117 -22.65 -26.71 0.37
N LEU A 118 -21.76 -27.53 0.91
CA LEU A 118 -21.97 -28.96 1.03
C LEU A 118 -22.08 -29.35 2.49
N THR A 119 -22.98 -30.25 2.79
CA THR A 119 -23.16 -30.87 4.12
C THR A 119 -22.05 -31.86 4.45
N THR A 120 -21.44 -32.47 3.43
CA THR A 120 -20.34 -33.42 3.54
C THR A 120 -19.01 -32.79 3.14
N GLY A 121 -17.96 -33.05 3.93
CA GLY A 121 -16.61 -32.56 3.67
C GLY A 121 -16.31 -31.21 4.32
N LYS A 122 -15.07 -31.04 4.82
CA LYS A 122 -14.65 -29.83 5.56
C LYS A 122 -14.51 -28.59 4.64
N ALA A 123 -14.09 -28.78 3.39
CA ALA A 123 -13.72 -27.67 2.50
C ALA A 123 -14.89 -26.75 2.11
N LYS A 124 -16.05 -27.34 1.81
CA LYS A 124 -17.27 -26.62 1.38
C LYS A 124 -18.27 -26.38 2.51
N LYS A 125 -17.89 -26.67 3.76
CA LYS A 125 -18.70 -26.39 4.93
C LYS A 125 -18.92 -24.88 5.06
N LYS A 126 -20.14 -24.44 5.31
CA LYS A 126 -20.55 -23.07 5.56
C LYS A 126 -19.97 -22.56 6.88
N VAL A 127 -19.32 -21.41 6.85
CA VAL A 127 -18.74 -20.74 8.01
C VAL A 127 -19.08 -19.25 7.98
N ARG A 128 -19.09 -18.61 9.15
CA ARG A 128 -19.23 -17.17 9.29
C ARG A 128 -17.84 -16.53 9.10
N ASP A 129 -17.62 -15.89 7.96
CA ASP A 129 -16.38 -15.15 7.70
C ASP A 129 -16.46 -13.76 8.35
N HIS A 130 -15.36 -13.30 8.94
CA HIS A 130 -15.24 -11.99 9.54
C HIS A 130 -13.85 -11.42 9.37
N ASP A 131 -13.74 -10.11 9.42
CA ASP A 131 -12.47 -9.40 9.43
C ASP A 131 -11.80 -9.55 10.79
N HIS A 132 -10.67 -10.24 10.85
CA HIS A 132 -9.93 -10.49 12.09
C HIS A 132 -9.34 -9.21 12.72
N SER A 133 -9.22 -8.12 11.97
CA SER A 133 -8.73 -6.83 12.48
C SER A 133 -9.82 -6.05 13.22
N THR A 134 -11.08 -6.17 12.77
CA THR A 134 -12.21 -5.38 13.27
C THR A 134 -13.29 -6.21 13.96
N GLY A 135 -13.33 -7.52 13.73
CA GLY A 135 -14.41 -8.41 14.17
C GLY A 135 -15.69 -8.30 13.35
N GLU A 136 -15.70 -7.49 12.26
CA GLU A 136 -16.89 -7.28 11.43
C GLU A 136 -17.22 -8.52 10.60
N TYR A 137 -18.49 -8.92 10.61
CA TYR A 137 -18.99 -9.99 9.76
C TYR A 137 -18.95 -9.61 8.28
N LEU A 138 -18.40 -10.48 7.45
CA LEU A 138 -18.22 -10.24 6.01
C LEU A 138 -19.20 -11.03 5.14
N GLY A 139 -19.59 -12.23 5.58
CA GLY A 139 -20.54 -13.02 4.81
C GLY A 139 -20.44 -14.54 5.06
N PRO A 140 -21.34 -15.31 4.43
CA PRO A 140 -21.34 -16.76 4.48
C PRO A 140 -20.30 -17.32 3.51
N ALA A 141 -19.16 -17.80 4.03
CA ALA A 141 -18.08 -18.38 3.22
C ALA A 141 -18.02 -19.90 3.32
N CYS A 142 -17.44 -20.55 2.33
CA CYS A 142 -17.00 -21.92 2.53
C CYS A 142 -15.66 -21.94 3.29
N ASN A 143 -15.42 -22.98 4.08
CA ASN A 143 -14.24 -23.07 4.93
C ASN A 143 -12.92 -22.95 4.15
N ALA A 144 -12.86 -23.49 2.93
CA ALA A 144 -11.68 -23.38 2.07
C ALA A 144 -11.39 -21.92 1.67
N CYS A 145 -12.43 -21.13 1.33
CA CYS A 145 -12.26 -19.72 0.99
C CYS A 145 -11.87 -18.89 2.21
N ASN A 146 -12.50 -19.14 3.35
CA ASN A 146 -12.17 -18.49 4.61
C ASN A 146 -10.68 -18.71 4.98
N LEU A 147 -10.20 -19.95 4.96
CA LEU A 147 -8.80 -20.25 5.25
C LEU A 147 -7.83 -19.65 4.25
N LYS A 148 -8.16 -19.69 2.94
CA LYS A 148 -7.32 -19.07 1.90
C LYS A 148 -7.20 -17.55 2.10
N ARG A 149 -8.26 -16.91 2.55
CA ARG A 149 -8.24 -15.47 2.80
C ARG A 149 -7.33 -15.11 3.97
N GLN A 150 -7.32 -15.91 5.02
CA GLN A 150 -6.47 -15.72 6.20
C GLN A 150 -4.98 -15.98 5.92
N SER A 151 -4.64 -16.86 4.97
CA SER A 151 -3.26 -17.30 4.69
C SER A 151 -2.47 -16.37 3.76
N ARG A 152 -3.02 -15.22 3.35
CA ARG A 152 -2.36 -14.38 2.34
C ARG A 152 -1.17 -13.62 2.89
N ARG A 153 -0.05 -13.80 2.21
CA ARG A 153 1.10 -12.92 2.36
C ARG A 153 0.72 -11.55 1.82
N PHE A 154 0.65 -10.59 2.71
CA PHE A 154 0.44 -9.19 2.39
C PHE A 154 1.80 -8.48 2.33
N PHE A 155 1.93 -7.50 1.47
CA PHE A 155 2.99 -6.50 1.50
C PHE A 155 2.35 -5.12 1.52
N LEU A 156 3.02 -4.16 2.11
CA LEU A 156 2.56 -2.77 2.15
C LEU A 156 3.04 -2.06 0.87
N PRO A 157 2.13 -1.73 -0.07
CA PRO A 157 2.52 -0.98 -1.26
C PRO A 157 2.94 0.44 -0.89
N LEU A 158 4.05 0.89 -1.46
CA LEU A 158 4.53 2.26 -1.41
C LEU A 158 4.54 2.80 -2.83
N ILE A 159 3.59 3.67 -3.14
CA ILE A 159 3.35 4.17 -4.48
C ILE A 159 4.00 5.54 -4.63
N PHE A 160 4.86 5.66 -5.62
CA PHE A 160 5.38 6.93 -6.13
C PHE A 160 4.94 7.15 -7.56
N HIS A 161 5.00 8.37 -8.03
CA HIS A 161 4.83 8.68 -9.44
C HIS A 161 6.18 9.04 -10.06
N ASN A 162 6.67 8.20 -11.00
CA ASN A 162 8.00 8.27 -11.59
C ASN A 162 9.16 7.88 -10.63
N ALA A 163 8.90 6.93 -9.74
CA ALA A 163 9.89 6.42 -8.78
C ALA A 163 11.24 6.03 -9.40
N LYS A 164 11.20 5.40 -10.58
CA LYS A 164 12.39 4.95 -11.33
C LYS A 164 13.29 6.10 -11.78
N GLY A 165 12.70 7.26 -12.02
CA GLY A 165 13.43 8.43 -12.48
C GLY A 165 14.22 9.09 -11.36
N TYR A 166 13.77 8.95 -10.11
CA TYR A 166 14.32 9.74 -9.03
C TYR A 166 14.23 9.12 -7.62
N ASP A 167 13.02 8.95 -7.05
CA ASP A 167 12.79 8.70 -5.63
C ASP A 167 13.38 7.38 -5.13
N MET A 168 13.50 6.40 -6.01
CA MET A 168 14.01 5.07 -5.67
C MET A 168 15.48 5.11 -5.25
N HIS A 169 16.30 6.04 -5.79
CA HIS A 169 17.72 6.12 -5.47
C HIS A 169 17.98 6.60 -4.02
N PRO A 170 17.48 7.76 -3.57
CA PRO A 170 17.67 8.21 -2.20
C PRO A 170 17.02 7.25 -1.19
N LEU A 171 15.86 6.65 -1.53
CA LEU A 171 15.25 5.63 -0.70
C LEU A 171 16.15 4.41 -0.52
N LEU A 172 16.68 3.86 -1.62
CA LEU A 172 17.56 2.69 -1.57
C LEU A 172 18.84 2.99 -0.79
N GLN A 173 19.45 4.14 -1.04
CA GLN A 173 20.66 4.58 -0.34
C GLN A 173 20.44 4.65 1.19
N GLU A 174 19.32 5.20 1.62
CA GLU A 174 19.04 5.32 3.05
C GLU A 174 18.68 3.97 3.67
N VAL A 175 17.71 3.25 3.10
CA VAL A 175 17.18 2.02 3.68
C VAL A 175 18.23 0.89 3.71
N SER A 176 19.25 0.92 2.83
CA SER A 176 20.35 -0.04 2.79
C SER A 176 21.36 0.12 3.94
N LYS A 177 21.28 1.20 4.72
CA LYS A 177 22.17 1.39 5.87
C LYS A 177 21.97 0.28 6.90
N LYS A 178 23.08 -0.29 7.41
CA LYS A 178 23.08 -1.42 8.34
C LYS A 178 22.24 -1.21 9.61
N LYS A 179 22.07 0.05 10.02
CA LYS A 179 21.29 0.42 11.22
C LYS A 179 19.82 -0.05 11.16
N TYR A 180 19.25 -0.25 9.97
CA TYR A 180 17.87 -0.71 9.81
C TYR A 180 17.71 -2.23 9.82
N GLY A 181 18.76 -2.99 9.53
CA GLY A 181 18.72 -4.45 9.48
C GLY A 181 17.78 -5.02 8.41
N CYS A 182 17.40 -4.22 7.42
CA CYS A 182 16.49 -4.64 6.36
C CYS A 182 17.18 -5.57 5.35
N LYS A 183 16.39 -6.51 4.81
CA LYS A 183 16.75 -7.26 3.60
C LYS A 183 16.06 -6.64 2.40
N PHE A 184 16.61 -6.90 1.21
CA PHE A 184 16.10 -6.33 -0.04
C PHE A 184 15.88 -7.42 -1.07
N ASP A 185 14.84 -7.21 -1.88
CA ASP A 185 14.58 -7.95 -3.10
C ASP A 185 14.24 -6.92 -4.20
N GLY A 186 14.95 -6.97 -5.30
CA GLY A 186 14.83 -5.99 -6.37
C GLY A 186 14.83 -6.65 -7.74
N ILE A 187 13.95 -6.18 -8.61
CA ILE A 187 13.94 -6.58 -10.00
C ILE A 187 14.66 -5.51 -10.80
N PRO A 188 15.86 -5.77 -11.36
CA PRO A 188 16.57 -4.80 -12.16
C PRO A 188 15.87 -4.63 -13.53
N ASN A 189 15.82 -3.40 -14.01
CA ASN A 189 15.41 -3.06 -15.38
C ASN A 189 16.62 -2.77 -16.27
N SER A 190 17.68 -2.21 -15.68
CA SER A 190 18.99 -1.98 -16.28
C SER A 190 20.04 -1.96 -15.17
N SER A 191 21.33 -1.77 -15.56
CA SER A 191 22.42 -1.60 -14.57
C SER A 191 22.22 -0.44 -13.60
N GLU A 192 21.38 0.54 -13.95
CA GLU A 192 21.17 1.76 -13.16
C GLU A 192 19.74 1.94 -12.65
N LYS A 193 18.78 1.11 -13.11
CA LYS A 193 17.35 1.29 -12.80
C LYS A 193 16.72 0.00 -12.28
N LEU A 194 15.93 0.12 -11.25
CA LEU A 194 15.10 -0.96 -10.70
C LEU A 194 13.66 -0.86 -11.23
N LEU A 195 13.10 -1.99 -11.61
CA LEU A 195 11.68 -2.11 -11.94
C LEU A 195 10.82 -2.10 -10.68
N SER A 196 11.30 -2.77 -9.64
CA SER A 196 10.64 -2.88 -8.35
C SER A 196 11.68 -3.01 -7.25
N LEU A 197 11.40 -2.46 -6.09
CA LEU A 197 12.19 -2.61 -4.87
C LEU A 197 11.28 -3.08 -3.75
N THR A 198 11.62 -4.19 -3.12
CA THR A 198 10.95 -4.68 -1.91
C THR A 198 11.92 -4.61 -0.74
N THR A 199 11.56 -3.87 0.28
CA THR A 199 12.28 -3.79 1.55
C THR A 199 11.60 -4.73 2.54
N ILE A 200 12.39 -5.59 3.19
CA ILE A 200 11.92 -6.55 4.19
C ILE A 200 12.48 -6.12 5.54
N PRO A 201 11.69 -5.43 6.37
CA PRO A 201 12.12 -5.02 7.70
C PRO A 201 12.36 -6.23 8.60
N PRO A 202 13.22 -6.11 9.63
CA PRO A 202 13.36 -7.15 10.64
C PRO A 202 12.15 -7.18 11.60
N GLY A 203 11.84 -8.37 12.13
CA GLY A 203 10.78 -8.56 13.12
C GLY A 203 9.39 -8.58 12.51
N ASP A 204 8.39 -8.29 13.34
CA ASP A 204 6.98 -8.33 13.00
C ASP A 204 6.55 -7.07 12.23
N ALA A 205 6.73 -7.13 10.91
CA ALA A 205 6.42 -6.05 10.00
C ALA A 205 6.06 -6.61 8.61
N TYR A 206 5.28 -5.85 7.83
CA TYR A 206 5.09 -6.17 6.43
C TYR A 206 6.30 -5.73 5.60
N SER A 207 6.62 -6.50 4.57
CA SER A 207 7.53 -6.00 3.54
C SER A 207 6.91 -4.80 2.83
N ILE A 208 7.73 -3.81 2.50
CA ILE A 208 7.32 -2.60 1.79
C ILE A 208 7.76 -2.76 0.33
N ARG A 209 6.80 -2.66 -0.59
CA ARG A 209 7.10 -2.77 -2.03
C ARG A 209 6.85 -1.45 -2.73
N VAL A 210 7.90 -0.92 -3.33
CA VAL A 210 7.81 0.28 -4.16
C VAL A 210 7.12 -0.05 -5.49
N ILE A 211 6.12 0.75 -5.82
CA ILE A 211 5.34 0.68 -7.05
C ILE A 211 5.42 2.03 -7.74
N ASP A 212 5.86 2.04 -8.99
CA ASP A 212 5.89 3.24 -9.81
C ASP A 212 4.60 3.38 -10.61
N SER A 213 3.74 4.32 -10.23
CA SER A 213 2.44 4.51 -10.89
C SER A 213 2.56 5.02 -12.33
N LEU A 214 3.67 5.63 -12.72
CA LEU A 214 3.91 6.05 -14.11
C LEU A 214 3.90 4.86 -15.08
N GLN A 215 4.18 3.64 -14.60
CA GLN A 215 4.11 2.43 -15.42
C GLN A 215 2.69 2.04 -15.84
N PHE A 216 1.69 2.50 -15.10
CA PHE A 216 0.28 2.17 -15.32
C PHE A 216 -0.55 3.38 -15.75
N MET A 217 -0.12 4.58 -15.34
CA MET A 217 -0.78 5.84 -15.60
C MET A 217 0.22 6.77 -16.30
N MET A 218 0.35 6.59 -17.62
CA MET A 218 1.29 7.39 -18.41
C MET A 218 0.82 8.83 -18.55
N GLY A 219 1.55 9.76 -17.96
CA GLY A 219 1.28 11.20 -17.99
C GLY A 219 1.72 11.88 -16.69
N SER A 220 1.81 13.20 -16.68
CA SER A 220 2.07 13.94 -15.45
C SER A 220 0.89 13.86 -14.48
N LEU A 221 1.13 13.95 -13.17
CA LEU A 221 0.06 13.98 -12.16
C LEU A 221 -0.96 15.09 -12.43
N SER A 222 -0.49 16.28 -12.86
CA SER A 222 -1.38 17.38 -13.23
C SER A 222 -2.32 17.02 -14.39
N SER A 223 -1.81 16.41 -15.44
CA SER A 223 -2.62 15.95 -16.58
C SER A 223 -3.65 14.88 -16.17
N LEU A 224 -3.24 13.95 -15.31
CA LEU A 224 -4.13 12.90 -14.80
C LEU A 224 -5.26 13.49 -13.96
N VAL A 225 -4.94 14.45 -13.07
CA VAL A 225 -5.94 15.15 -12.24
C VAL A 225 -6.91 15.97 -13.09
N GLU A 226 -6.41 16.67 -14.11
CA GLU A 226 -7.28 17.43 -15.03
C GLU A 226 -8.23 16.52 -15.82
N ASN A 227 -7.73 15.40 -16.32
CA ASN A 227 -8.55 14.43 -17.02
C ASN A 227 -9.63 13.85 -16.12
N GLN A 228 -9.29 13.51 -14.88
CA GLN A 228 -10.25 13.00 -13.91
C GLN A 228 -11.32 14.04 -13.54
N LYS A 229 -10.93 15.31 -13.35
CA LYS A 229 -11.88 16.41 -13.11
C LYS A 229 -12.85 16.56 -14.26
N LYS A 230 -12.37 16.47 -15.50
CA LYS A 230 -13.22 16.53 -16.71
C LYS A 230 -14.21 15.36 -16.78
N GLU A 231 -13.77 14.15 -16.45
CA GLU A 231 -14.63 12.96 -16.42
C GLU A 231 -15.68 13.03 -15.31
N MET A 232 -15.28 13.46 -14.11
CA MET A 232 -16.22 13.65 -13.01
C MET A 232 -17.27 14.70 -13.33
N ALA A 233 -16.87 15.83 -13.95
CA ALA A 233 -17.82 16.86 -14.38
C ALA A 233 -18.82 16.33 -15.43
N LYS A 234 -18.38 15.49 -16.38
CA LYS A 234 -19.28 14.85 -17.36
C LYS A 234 -20.27 13.90 -16.67
N LYS A 235 -19.80 13.03 -15.77
CA LYS A 235 -20.69 12.11 -15.03
C LYS A 235 -21.70 12.86 -14.16
N THR A 236 -21.30 13.95 -13.53
CA THR A 236 -22.21 14.80 -12.74
C THR A 236 -23.29 15.44 -13.62
N MET A 237 -22.97 15.77 -14.86
CA MET A 237 -23.96 16.29 -15.81
C MET A 237 -24.94 15.21 -16.35
N GLU A 238 -24.45 13.96 -16.49
CA GLU A 238 -25.24 12.84 -17.01
C GLU A 238 -26.11 12.15 -15.93
N GLU A 239 -25.63 12.06 -14.69
CA GLU A 239 -26.27 11.28 -13.61
C GLU A 239 -26.98 12.13 -12.54
N GLY A 240 -26.88 13.47 -12.62
CA GLY A 240 -27.28 14.34 -11.51
C GLY A 240 -26.36 14.19 -10.29
N PHE A 241 -26.31 15.18 -9.42
CA PHE A 241 -25.40 15.19 -8.25
C PHE A 241 -25.54 13.90 -7.42
N PRO A 242 -24.49 13.11 -7.23
CA PRO A 242 -24.54 12.03 -6.26
C PRO A 242 -24.79 12.64 -4.88
N LYS A 243 -25.88 12.22 -4.25
CA LYS A 243 -26.15 12.59 -2.85
C LYS A 243 -25.09 11.91 -2.00
N PHE A 244 -24.11 12.67 -1.57
CA PHE A 244 -23.23 12.25 -0.49
C PHE A 244 -24.06 12.22 0.79
N CYS A 245 -24.39 11.02 1.26
CA CYS A 245 -24.85 10.76 2.62
C CYS A 245 -23.67 10.39 3.49
#